data_2180053beb52c356bd5e0827126b83f5
#
_entry.id   2180053beb52c356bd5e0827126b83f5
#
_cell.length_a   1.000
_cell.length_b   1.000
_cell.length_c   1.000
_cell.angle_alpha   90.00
_cell.angle_beta   90.00
_cell.angle_gamma   90.00
#
_symmetry.space_group_name_H-M   'P 1'
#
loop_
_entity.id
_entity.type
_entity.pdbx_description
1 polymer ?
#
loop_
_entity_poly.entity_id
_entity_poly.type
_entity_poly.pdbx_seq_one_letter_code
_entity_poly.pdbx_strand_id
1 'polypeptide(L)'
;MTSSANHGFGRVPDAFLDTLKDRTDVVALIGRRVELKKAGVTYKGLCPFHSEKSPSFTVSPTRQTYHCFGCGMHGGALSFLMEYEGTPFREAVEALAAEAGIALPSEMTGSGAPSVDTKPLFAAMERAARFFRYSLGQSDEAKAYLKGRGVIKETLNRFCIGFAPAGWRNLREAFSDYEHNPHIVDCGLVREKKADAQEGSGPPGGRTSRYDSFRRRITFGVRNTRGQLVAFGGRVIDPEDSPKYLNSAESAIFDKSSTLFGLYEARESIRAKREALVVEGYMDVVMLSQSGVHNVVAAMGTAFTRLHLERLLSTTSRIIYAFDGDAAGRKAAWRALETTMTVLEDEHDFRFLLLPSGLDPDELVQQEGLNAFEARASKALSLSEFLVRELTERHNGLATPEDRARFESEATEIVSKISFKTKLRRILLSHIAAEARAPGSAARAIQSTARPRPTRKTVWAALTEAARRAPAAAADLAQTIVPLLDLSAPDEAEFCQLLTDLARQAGAPSSAVADEVIARDTLYAAVDMIVSHREDQAKADLVRQFNDGELDEADYLRKRQALTCS
;
A
#
# COMPACT_ATOMS: atom_id res chain seq x y z
N MET A 1 6.81 -13.89 -11.77
CA MET A 1 5.46 -14.48 -11.55
C MET A 1 5.30 -14.66 -10.06
N THR A 2 4.75 -13.68 -9.37
CA THR A 2 4.55 -13.74 -7.91
C THR A 2 3.10 -14.05 -7.64
N SER A 3 2.85 -15.26 -7.17
CA SER A 3 1.57 -15.69 -6.63
C SER A 3 1.35 -14.99 -5.28
N SER A 4 0.72 -13.83 -5.29
CA SER A 4 0.20 -13.20 -4.07
C SER A 4 -1.04 -13.95 -3.63
N ALA A 5 -0.95 -14.54 -2.44
CA ALA A 5 -2.05 -15.22 -1.77
C ALA A 5 -3.24 -14.29 -1.59
N ASN A 6 -4.29 -14.54 -2.35
CA ASN A 6 -5.57 -13.84 -2.27
C ASN A 6 -6.42 -14.55 -1.21
N HIS A 7 -6.43 -14.03 0.01
CA HIS A 7 -7.32 -14.50 1.07
C HIS A 7 -8.62 -13.71 0.99
N GLY A 8 -9.68 -14.36 0.47
CA GLY A 8 -11.06 -13.94 0.72
C GLY A 8 -11.99 -13.66 -0.45
N PHE A 9 -11.52 -13.66 -1.72
CA PHE A 9 -12.39 -13.53 -2.90
C PHE A 9 -11.90 -14.46 -4.00
N GLY A 10 -12.82 -15.10 -4.73
CA GLY A 10 -12.53 -16.13 -5.73
C GLY A 10 -11.42 -15.74 -6.72
N ARG A 11 -10.55 -16.71 -7.01
CA ARG A 11 -9.45 -16.58 -7.98
C ARG A 11 -10.04 -16.28 -9.36
N VAL A 12 -9.49 -15.27 -10.05
CA VAL A 12 -9.86 -15.01 -11.45
C VAL A 12 -9.37 -16.19 -12.28
N PRO A 13 -10.23 -16.91 -13.01
CA PRO A 13 -9.82 -18.03 -13.84
C PRO A 13 -8.83 -17.60 -14.93
N ASP A 14 -7.75 -18.36 -15.11
CA ASP A 14 -6.72 -18.05 -16.10
C ASP A 14 -7.33 -18.00 -17.53
N ALA A 15 -8.27 -18.89 -17.85
CA ALA A 15 -9.02 -18.88 -19.12
C ALA A 15 -9.81 -17.59 -19.36
N PHE A 16 -10.29 -16.93 -18.28
CA PHE A 16 -10.97 -15.64 -18.39
C PHE A 16 -9.98 -14.52 -18.67
N LEU A 17 -8.81 -14.54 -18.03
CA LEU A 17 -7.73 -13.58 -18.30
C LEU A 17 -7.23 -13.68 -19.73
N ASP A 18 -7.11 -14.88 -20.27
CA ASP A 18 -6.75 -15.10 -21.67
C ASP A 18 -7.83 -14.57 -22.63
N THR A 19 -9.11 -14.85 -22.34
CA THR A 19 -10.24 -14.30 -23.12
C THR A 19 -10.25 -12.77 -23.09
N LEU A 20 -9.98 -12.19 -21.93
CA LEU A 20 -9.93 -10.74 -21.73
C LEU A 20 -8.79 -10.12 -22.54
N LYS A 21 -7.63 -10.76 -22.52
CA LYS A 21 -6.45 -10.36 -23.28
C LYS A 21 -6.69 -10.39 -24.79
N ASP A 22 -7.35 -11.44 -25.28
CA ASP A 22 -7.67 -11.62 -26.70
C ASP A 22 -8.73 -10.61 -27.20
N ARG A 23 -9.62 -10.17 -26.32
CA ARG A 23 -10.71 -9.24 -26.65
C ARG A 23 -10.38 -7.78 -26.43
N THR A 24 -9.25 -7.46 -25.83
CA THR A 24 -8.83 -6.08 -25.53
C THR A 24 -7.85 -5.58 -26.58
N ASP A 25 -8.15 -4.45 -27.23
CA ASP A 25 -7.20 -3.76 -28.11
C ASP A 25 -6.27 -2.87 -27.27
N VAL A 26 -5.04 -3.33 -27.08
CA VAL A 26 -4.02 -2.60 -26.30
C VAL A 26 -3.65 -1.24 -26.93
N VAL A 27 -3.70 -1.13 -28.27
CA VAL A 27 -3.38 0.13 -28.97
C VAL A 27 -4.48 1.16 -28.74
N ALA A 28 -5.74 0.76 -28.85
CA ALA A 28 -6.88 1.63 -28.58
C ALA A 28 -6.93 2.05 -27.10
N LEU A 29 -6.67 1.10 -26.18
CA LEU A 29 -6.64 1.36 -24.73
C LEU A 29 -5.57 2.40 -24.36
N ILE A 30 -4.33 2.17 -24.80
CA ILE A 30 -3.19 3.03 -24.50
C ILE A 30 -3.29 4.37 -25.26
N GLY A 31 -3.73 4.34 -26.51
CA GLY A 31 -3.85 5.52 -27.36
C GLY A 31 -4.80 6.61 -26.85
N ARG A 32 -5.74 6.26 -25.94
CA ARG A 32 -6.60 7.24 -25.24
C ARG A 32 -5.85 8.02 -24.15
N ARG A 33 -4.67 7.56 -23.75
CA ARG A 33 -3.91 8.07 -22.60
C ARG A 33 -2.52 8.57 -22.98
N VAL A 34 -1.96 8.02 -24.05
CA VAL A 34 -0.63 8.31 -24.59
C VAL A 34 -0.73 8.58 -26.06
N GLU A 35 -0.14 9.69 -26.51
CA GLU A 35 -0.07 9.98 -27.95
C GLU A 35 0.82 8.95 -28.65
N LEU A 36 0.21 8.09 -29.47
CA LEU A 36 0.88 7.02 -30.20
C LEU A 36 0.94 7.35 -31.68
N LYS A 37 2.14 7.25 -32.27
CA LYS A 37 2.39 7.39 -33.71
C LYS A 37 2.73 6.04 -34.31
N LYS A 38 2.14 5.71 -35.45
CA LYS A 38 2.42 4.44 -36.15
C LYS A 38 3.88 4.42 -36.63
N ALA A 39 4.59 3.35 -36.32
CA ALA A 39 5.99 3.13 -36.68
C ALA A 39 6.15 1.70 -37.23
N GLY A 40 5.89 1.53 -38.52
CA GLY A 40 5.86 0.22 -39.18
C GLY A 40 4.70 -0.64 -38.65
N VAL A 41 5.02 -1.82 -38.12
CA VAL A 41 4.04 -2.78 -37.55
C VAL A 41 3.70 -2.50 -36.09
N THR A 42 4.32 -1.50 -35.47
CA THR A 42 4.10 -1.09 -34.07
C THR A 42 3.70 0.37 -33.96
N TYR A 43 3.36 0.81 -32.76
CA TYR A 43 3.12 2.20 -32.42
C TYR A 43 4.18 2.68 -31.43
N LYS A 44 4.60 3.95 -31.54
CA LYS A 44 5.58 4.56 -30.64
C LYS A 44 5.05 5.86 -30.04
N GLY A 45 5.41 6.15 -28.80
CA GLY A 45 5.09 7.39 -28.09
C GLY A 45 6.13 7.69 -27.01
N LEU A 46 5.95 8.82 -26.33
CA LEU A 46 6.70 9.10 -25.10
C LEU A 46 6.19 8.19 -23.98
N CYS A 47 7.10 7.71 -23.17
CA CYS A 47 6.74 6.79 -22.10
C CYS A 47 5.94 7.51 -21.00
N PRO A 48 4.78 6.97 -20.59
CA PRO A 48 4.01 7.56 -19.51
C PRO A 48 4.54 7.22 -18.11
N PHE A 49 5.54 6.32 -18.02
CA PHE A 49 6.09 5.83 -16.76
C PHE A 49 7.41 6.51 -16.37
N HIS A 50 8.07 7.22 -17.28
CA HIS A 50 9.25 8.02 -16.99
C HIS A 50 9.32 9.24 -17.92
N SER A 51 10.03 10.28 -17.50
CA SER A 51 10.19 11.50 -18.29
C SER A 51 11.29 11.30 -19.36
N GLU A 52 10.94 11.51 -20.62
CA GLU A 52 11.85 11.41 -21.76
C GLU A 52 11.51 12.45 -22.84
N LYS A 53 12.51 12.77 -23.69
CA LYS A 53 12.34 13.71 -24.82
C LYS A 53 12.22 12.99 -26.16
N SER A 54 12.62 11.73 -26.25
CA SER A 54 12.59 10.91 -27.46
C SER A 54 11.70 9.67 -27.22
N PRO A 55 10.82 9.28 -28.18
CA PRO A 55 9.91 8.17 -28.01
C PRO A 55 10.63 6.83 -27.86
N SER A 56 10.56 6.23 -26.66
CA SER A 56 11.09 4.89 -26.38
C SER A 56 9.98 3.88 -26.03
N PHE A 57 8.75 4.34 -25.87
CA PHE A 57 7.60 3.50 -25.57
C PHE A 57 6.99 2.93 -26.85
N THR A 58 6.97 1.60 -26.96
CA THR A 58 6.50 0.89 -28.15
C THR A 58 5.32 0.00 -27.78
N VAL A 59 4.24 0.05 -28.59
CA VAL A 59 3.03 -0.79 -28.45
C VAL A 59 2.91 -1.69 -29.67
N SER A 60 2.79 -3.00 -29.43
CA SER A 60 2.65 -4.02 -30.47
C SER A 60 1.20 -4.49 -30.59
N PRO A 61 0.50 -4.17 -31.69
CA PRO A 61 -0.86 -4.66 -31.90
C PRO A 61 -0.92 -6.20 -32.08
N THR A 62 0.12 -6.79 -32.67
CA THR A 62 0.17 -8.23 -32.91
C THR A 62 0.39 -9.04 -31.63
N ARG A 63 1.22 -8.52 -30.72
CA ARG A 63 1.51 -9.19 -29.42
C ARG A 63 0.57 -8.76 -28.31
N GLN A 64 -0.25 -7.72 -28.54
CA GLN A 64 -1.11 -7.09 -27.52
C GLN A 64 -0.32 -6.68 -26.27
N THR A 65 0.89 -6.12 -26.49
CA THR A 65 1.81 -5.71 -25.41
C THR A 65 2.43 -4.34 -25.70
N TYR A 66 2.87 -3.68 -24.62
CA TYR A 66 3.75 -2.52 -24.70
C TYR A 66 5.13 -2.86 -24.09
N HIS A 67 6.15 -2.11 -24.52
CA HIS A 67 7.50 -2.15 -23.96
C HIS A 67 8.15 -0.78 -24.09
N CYS A 68 8.70 -0.27 -22.99
CA CYS A 68 9.53 0.93 -22.99
C CYS A 68 11.00 0.55 -23.00
N PHE A 69 11.73 0.94 -24.02
CA PHE A 69 13.17 0.69 -24.15
C PHE A 69 14.02 1.65 -23.28
N GLY A 70 13.40 2.70 -22.69
CA GLY A 70 14.08 3.62 -21.79
C GLY A 70 14.10 3.14 -20.34
N CYS A 71 12.95 2.76 -19.78
CA CYS A 71 12.83 2.35 -18.37
C CYS A 71 12.55 0.86 -18.17
N GLY A 72 12.42 0.06 -19.24
CA GLY A 72 12.18 -1.38 -19.16
C GLY A 72 10.73 -1.77 -18.84
N MET A 73 9.83 -0.84 -18.58
CA MET A 73 8.41 -1.12 -18.31
C MET A 73 7.76 -1.84 -19.49
N HIS A 74 7.10 -2.95 -19.21
CA HIS A 74 6.45 -3.78 -20.24
C HIS A 74 5.22 -4.50 -19.69
N GLY A 75 4.29 -4.86 -20.56
CA GLY A 75 3.08 -5.58 -20.15
C GLY A 75 1.98 -5.59 -21.22
N GLY A 76 0.81 -6.11 -20.86
CA GLY A 76 -0.41 -6.06 -21.66
C GLY A 76 -1.38 -4.97 -21.17
N ALA A 77 -2.63 -5.02 -21.66
CA ALA A 77 -3.69 -4.09 -21.29
C ALA A 77 -3.94 -4.02 -19.79
N LEU A 78 -3.99 -5.18 -19.12
CA LEU A 78 -4.21 -5.28 -17.68
C LEU A 78 -3.06 -4.64 -16.90
N SER A 79 -1.82 -4.99 -17.22
CA SER A 79 -0.63 -4.39 -16.61
C SER A 79 -0.59 -2.88 -16.82
N PHE A 80 -0.98 -2.40 -18.01
CA PHE A 80 -1.02 -0.97 -18.28
C PHE A 80 -2.01 -0.23 -17.38
N LEU A 81 -3.22 -0.74 -17.16
CA LEU A 81 -4.19 -0.12 -16.24
C LEU A 81 -3.70 -0.13 -14.80
N MET A 82 -3.12 -1.24 -14.38
CA MET A 82 -2.56 -1.36 -13.02
C MET A 82 -1.41 -0.37 -12.79
N GLU A 83 -0.46 -0.31 -13.71
CA GLU A 83 0.75 0.51 -13.58
C GLU A 83 0.50 2.00 -13.92
N TYR A 84 -0.34 2.28 -14.92
CA TYR A 84 -0.61 3.65 -15.34
C TYR A 84 -1.69 4.34 -14.50
N GLU A 85 -2.76 3.65 -14.13
CA GLU A 85 -3.86 4.22 -13.34
C GLU A 85 -3.76 3.91 -11.85
N GLY A 86 -2.82 3.03 -11.45
CA GLY A 86 -2.74 2.54 -10.07
C GLY A 86 -3.96 1.69 -9.67
N THR A 87 -4.64 1.10 -10.66
CA THR A 87 -5.88 0.37 -10.46
C THR A 87 -5.57 -1.03 -9.88
N PRO A 88 -6.19 -1.47 -8.79
CA PRO A 88 -6.03 -2.83 -8.30
C PRO A 88 -6.38 -3.88 -9.36
N PHE A 89 -5.72 -5.04 -9.30
CA PHE A 89 -5.88 -6.12 -10.29
C PHE A 89 -7.34 -6.44 -10.60
N ARG A 90 -8.18 -6.61 -9.58
CA ARG A 90 -9.60 -6.93 -9.74
C ARG A 90 -10.36 -5.82 -10.47
N GLU A 91 -10.18 -4.58 -10.06
CA GLU A 91 -10.82 -3.42 -10.69
C GLU A 91 -10.35 -3.24 -12.14
N ALA A 92 -9.08 -3.53 -12.43
CA ALA A 92 -8.54 -3.51 -13.79
C ALA A 92 -9.17 -4.61 -14.65
N VAL A 93 -9.36 -5.81 -14.10
CA VAL A 93 -10.06 -6.92 -14.77
C VAL A 93 -11.53 -6.55 -15.04
N GLU A 94 -12.24 -6.00 -14.07
CA GLU A 94 -13.63 -5.55 -14.22
C GLU A 94 -13.77 -4.43 -15.27
N ALA A 95 -12.83 -3.49 -15.28
CA ALA A 95 -12.82 -2.40 -16.25
C ALA A 95 -12.62 -2.90 -17.69
N LEU A 96 -11.65 -3.81 -17.89
CA LEU A 96 -11.40 -4.41 -19.20
C LEU A 96 -12.56 -5.30 -19.64
N ALA A 97 -13.16 -6.07 -18.74
CA ALA A 97 -14.32 -6.89 -19.03
C ALA A 97 -15.52 -6.04 -19.48
N ALA A 98 -15.79 -4.93 -18.78
CA ALA A 98 -16.83 -3.98 -19.15
C ALA A 98 -16.57 -3.33 -20.53
N GLU A 99 -15.32 -2.95 -20.81
CA GLU A 99 -14.91 -2.35 -22.10
C GLU A 99 -15.00 -3.37 -23.25
N ALA A 100 -14.61 -4.62 -23.00
CA ALA A 100 -14.68 -5.69 -23.97
C ALA A 100 -16.09 -6.30 -24.11
N GLY A 101 -17.06 -5.88 -23.29
CA GLY A 101 -18.42 -6.43 -23.29
C GLY A 101 -18.50 -7.90 -22.84
N ILE A 102 -17.58 -8.32 -21.95
CA ILE A 102 -17.47 -9.70 -21.45
C ILE A 102 -18.07 -9.77 -20.04
N ALA A 103 -18.95 -10.73 -19.79
CA ALA A 103 -19.48 -10.98 -18.46
C ALA A 103 -18.39 -11.54 -17.53
N LEU A 104 -18.31 -11.03 -16.31
CA LEU A 104 -17.40 -11.54 -15.29
C LEU A 104 -17.75 -12.98 -14.89
N PRO A 105 -16.75 -13.85 -14.62
CA PRO A 105 -17.01 -15.19 -14.10
C PRO A 105 -17.77 -15.16 -12.78
N SER A 106 -18.61 -16.16 -12.56
CA SER A 106 -19.39 -16.30 -11.30
C SER A 106 -18.52 -16.39 -10.05
N GLU A 107 -17.30 -16.91 -10.19
CA GLU A 107 -16.27 -16.98 -9.15
C GLU A 107 -15.74 -15.59 -8.72
N MET A 108 -15.77 -14.61 -9.63
CA MET A 108 -15.45 -13.21 -9.33
C MET A 108 -16.64 -12.44 -8.74
N THR A 109 -17.84 -12.84 -9.09
CA THR A 109 -19.06 -12.17 -8.61
C THR A 109 -19.46 -12.61 -7.19
N GLY A 110 -18.70 -13.52 -6.55
CA GLY A 110 -18.99 -14.04 -5.19
C GLY A 110 -20.42 -14.54 -5.06
N SER A 111 -20.61 -15.84 -5.07
CA SER A 111 -21.85 -16.57 -4.79
C SER A 111 -23.15 -15.75 -4.82
N GLY A 112 -23.79 -15.65 -5.99
CA GLY A 112 -25.26 -15.53 -6.05
C GLY A 112 -25.92 -14.19 -5.72
N ALA A 113 -25.19 -13.13 -5.44
CA ALA A 113 -25.79 -11.79 -5.38
C ALA A 113 -25.87 -11.20 -6.80
N PRO A 114 -27.02 -10.67 -7.24
CA PRO A 114 -27.14 -9.97 -8.52
C PRO A 114 -26.09 -8.85 -8.56
N SER A 115 -25.38 -8.71 -9.68
CA SER A 115 -24.43 -7.61 -9.88
C SER A 115 -25.17 -6.29 -9.65
N VAL A 116 -24.85 -5.59 -8.57
CA VAL A 116 -25.47 -4.29 -8.27
C VAL A 116 -25.08 -3.35 -9.40
N ASP A 117 -26.07 -2.85 -10.16
CA ASP A 117 -25.81 -1.77 -11.11
C ASP A 117 -25.36 -0.53 -10.32
N THR A 118 -24.08 -0.22 -10.38
CA THR A 118 -23.49 0.91 -9.63
C THR A 118 -23.68 2.26 -10.33
N LYS A 119 -24.11 2.30 -11.60
CA LYS A 119 -24.33 3.55 -12.34
C LYS A 119 -25.31 4.50 -11.65
N PRO A 120 -26.46 4.05 -11.13
CA PRO A 120 -27.37 4.93 -10.39
C PRO A 120 -26.74 5.51 -9.11
N LEU A 121 -25.85 4.73 -8.43
CA LEU A 121 -25.17 5.19 -7.22
C LEU A 121 -24.20 6.34 -7.55
N PHE A 122 -23.38 6.20 -8.59
CA PHE A 122 -22.51 7.30 -9.07
C PHE A 122 -23.32 8.53 -9.50
N ALA A 123 -24.44 8.33 -10.19
CA ALA A 123 -25.32 9.43 -10.60
C ALA A 123 -25.91 10.16 -9.38
N ALA A 124 -26.28 9.42 -8.32
CA ALA A 124 -26.76 10.00 -7.07
C ALA A 124 -25.67 10.82 -6.37
N MET A 125 -24.43 10.30 -6.30
CA MET A 125 -23.30 11.01 -5.70
C MET A 125 -22.99 12.32 -6.44
N GLU A 126 -22.96 12.30 -7.76
CA GLU A 126 -22.73 13.50 -8.59
C GLU A 126 -23.86 14.54 -8.42
N ARG A 127 -25.10 14.08 -8.30
CA ARG A 127 -26.26 14.96 -8.07
C ARG A 127 -26.20 15.62 -6.70
N ALA A 128 -25.85 14.85 -5.65
CA ALA A 128 -25.62 15.37 -4.31
C ALA A 128 -24.47 16.39 -4.28
N ALA A 129 -23.37 16.12 -4.98
CA ALA A 129 -22.24 17.05 -5.09
C ALA A 129 -22.64 18.39 -5.69
N ARG A 130 -23.45 18.38 -6.75
CA ARG A 130 -23.97 19.61 -7.36
C ARG A 130 -24.84 20.39 -6.37
N PHE A 131 -25.71 19.69 -5.63
CA PHE A 131 -26.54 20.30 -4.60
C PHE A 131 -25.69 20.93 -3.48
N PHE A 132 -24.71 20.20 -2.93
CA PHE A 132 -23.85 20.71 -1.86
C PHE A 132 -23.02 21.91 -2.31
N ARG A 133 -22.55 21.91 -3.57
CA ARG A 133 -21.84 23.05 -4.16
C ARG A 133 -22.76 24.27 -4.33
N TYR A 134 -24.00 24.07 -4.80
CA TYR A 134 -24.99 25.11 -4.89
C TYR A 134 -25.28 25.69 -3.50
N SER A 135 -25.55 24.85 -2.51
CA SER A 135 -25.83 25.24 -1.13
C SER A 135 -24.67 26.02 -0.49
N LEU A 136 -23.41 25.67 -0.81
CA LEU A 136 -22.25 26.45 -0.40
C LEU A 136 -22.31 27.88 -0.95
N GLY A 137 -22.69 28.05 -2.21
CA GLY A 137 -22.89 29.35 -2.84
C GLY A 137 -23.96 30.23 -2.16
N GLN A 138 -24.95 29.60 -1.51
CA GLN A 138 -26.05 30.30 -0.82
C GLN A 138 -25.79 30.53 0.68
N SER A 139 -24.81 29.88 1.29
CA SER A 139 -24.55 29.97 2.73
C SER A 139 -23.39 30.91 3.05
N ASP A 140 -23.69 32.06 3.65
CA ASP A 140 -22.66 32.99 4.11
C ASP A 140 -21.85 32.43 5.27
N GLU A 141 -22.47 31.62 6.17
CA GLU A 141 -21.79 30.91 7.25
C GLU A 141 -20.69 29.97 6.70
N ALA A 142 -21.04 29.12 5.73
CA ALA A 142 -20.10 28.17 5.12
C ALA A 142 -18.98 28.87 4.34
N LYS A 143 -19.32 29.96 3.62
CA LYS A 143 -18.33 30.80 2.93
C LYS A 143 -17.36 31.46 3.91
N ALA A 144 -17.88 32.04 5.00
CA ALA A 144 -17.07 32.68 6.04
C ALA A 144 -16.13 31.67 6.72
N TYR A 145 -16.63 30.46 7.03
CA TYR A 145 -15.84 29.38 7.58
C TYR A 145 -14.66 28.99 6.66
N LEU A 146 -14.93 28.72 5.37
CA LEU A 146 -13.89 28.33 4.41
C LEU A 146 -12.91 29.47 4.14
N LYS A 147 -13.39 30.70 4.08
CA LYS A 147 -12.53 31.89 3.97
C LYS A 147 -11.63 32.05 5.21
N GLY A 148 -12.18 31.85 6.41
CA GLY A 148 -11.42 31.86 7.65
C GLY A 148 -10.34 30.77 7.73
N ARG A 149 -10.54 29.65 7.01
CA ARG A 149 -9.54 28.59 6.83
C ARG A 149 -8.59 28.84 5.64
N GLY A 150 -8.75 29.94 4.91
CA GLY A 150 -7.90 30.29 3.79
C GLY A 150 -8.13 29.47 2.52
N VAL A 151 -9.24 28.71 2.40
CA VAL A 151 -9.52 27.85 1.23
C VAL A 151 -9.92 28.69 0.04
N ILE A 152 -9.20 28.57 -1.09
CA ILE A 152 -9.46 29.30 -2.34
C ILE A 152 -10.40 28.54 -3.28
N LYS A 153 -10.98 29.24 -4.27
CA LYS A 153 -11.98 28.71 -5.19
C LYS A 153 -11.49 27.51 -6.01
N GLU A 154 -10.25 27.54 -6.45
CA GLU A 154 -9.60 26.49 -7.22
C GLU A 154 -9.57 25.18 -6.43
N THR A 155 -9.23 25.28 -5.15
CA THR A 155 -9.18 24.17 -4.18
C THR A 155 -10.59 23.62 -3.90
N LEU A 156 -11.62 24.49 -3.75
CA LEU A 156 -13.01 24.06 -3.62
C LEU A 156 -13.45 23.18 -4.80
N ASN A 157 -13.07 23.56 -6.00
CA ASN A 157 -13.40 22.80 -7.20
C ASN A 157 -12.62 21.47 -7.28
N ARG A 158 -11.32 21.53 -6.99
CA ARG A 158 -10.42 20.35 -7.04
C ARG A 158 -10.91 19.22 -6.14
N PHE A 159 -11.27 19.52 -4.89
CA PHE A 159 -11.72 18.55 -3.90
C PHE A 159 -13.24 18.43 -3.79
N CYS A 160 -13.99 18.99 -4.75
CA CYS A 160 -15.45 18.92 -4.75
C CYS A 160 -16.07 19.35 -3.41
N ILE A 161 -15.57 20.46 -2.86
CA ILE A 161 -16.02 20.96 -1.55
C ILE A 161 -17.37 21.64 -1.72
N GLY A 162 -18.31 21.35 -0.79
CA GLY A 162 -19.65 21.86 -0.75
C GLY A 162 -20.12 22.11 0.69
N PHE A 163 -21.41 22.34 0.84
CA PHE A 163 -22.06 22.53 2.13
C PHE A 163 -23.39 21.77 2.18
N ALA A 164 -23.56 20.94 3.20
CA ALA A 164 -24.82 20.31 3.55
C ALA A 164 -25.59 21.22 4.54
N PRO A 165 -26.76 21.79 4.16
CA PRO A 165 -27.52 22.68 5.03
C PRO A 165 -28.01 22.01 6.33
N ALA A 166 -28.47 22.81 7.31
CA ALA A 166 -28.85 22.34 8.64
C ALA A 166 -30.11 21.46 8.69
N GLY A 167 -30.98 21.50 7.68
CA GLY A 167 -32.24 20.76 7.67
C GLY A 167 -32.07 19.24 7.60
N TRP A 168 -33.11 18.51 7.99
CA TRP A 168 -33.11 17.05 8.03
C TRP A 168 -33.28 16.38 6.66
N ARG A 169 -33.84 17.08 5.67
CA ARG A 169 -34.26 16.52 4.38
C ARG A 169 -34.00 17.49 3.21
N ASN A 170 -32.87 18.19 3.26
CA ASN A 170 -32.51 19.18 2.22
C ASN A 170 -32.26 18.54 0.86
N LEU A 171 -31.79 17.29 0.83
CA LEU A 171 -31.57 16.56 -0.43
C LEU A 171 -32.87 16.30 -1.22
N ARG A 172 -34.06 16.54 -0.65
CA ARG A 172 -35.31 16.55 -1.41
C ARG A 172 -35.32 17.60 -2.55
N GLU A 173 -34.61 18.69 -2.39
CA GLU A 173 -34.45 19.69 -3.45
C GLU A 173 -33.65 19.12 -4.65
N ALA A 174 -32.72 18.22 -4.36
CA ALA A 174 -31.94 17.54 -5.39
C ALA A 174 -32.64 16.28 -5.91
N PHE A 175 -33.44 15.58 -5.13
CA PHE A 175 -34.06 14.29 -5.46
C PHE A 175 -35.58 14.37 -5.33
N SER A 176 -36.28 14.54 -6.45
CA SER A 176 -37.77 14.57 -6.49
C SER A 176 -38.38 13.25 -6.00
N ASP A 177 -37.64 12.16 -6.13
CA ASP A 177 -37.99 10.79 -5.71
C ASP A 177 -37.39 10.41 -4.34
N TYR A 178 -36.99 11.38 -3.53
CA TYR A 178 -36.27 11.22 -2.24
C TYR A 178 -36.86 10.15 -1.33
N GLU A 179 -38.19 10.09 -1.22
CA GLU A 179 -38.87 9.15 -0.31
C GLU A 179 -38.84 7.69 -0.80
N HIS A 180 -38.59 7.47 -2.08
CA HIS A 180 -38.68 6.15 -2.70
C HIS A 180 -37.38 5.70 -3.40
N ASN A 181 -36.39 6.60 -3.58
CA ASN A 181 -35.15 6.29 -4.23
C ASN A 181 -34.25 5.43 -3.33
N PRO A 182 -33.99 4.15 -3.67
CA PRO A 182 -33.12 3.30 -2.87
C PRO A 182 -31.64 3.73 -2.97
N HIS A 183 -31.22 4.27 -4.12
CA HIS A 183 -29.83 4.55 -4.40
C HIS A 183 -29.21 5.63 -3.49
N ILE A 184 -30.02 6.61 -3.02
CA ILE A 184 -29.54 7.62 -2.07
C ILE A 184 -29.34 7.04 -0.66
N VAL A 185 -30.01 5.94 -0.33
CA VAL A 185 -29.79 5.18 0.90
C VAL A 185 -28.60 4.26 0.73
N ASP A 186 -28.55 3.52 -0.38
CA ASP A 186 -27.48 2.55 -0.68
C ASP A 186 -26.08 3.20 -0.76
N CYS A 187 -25.98 4.46 -1.23
CA CYS A 187 -24.73 5.21 -1.24
C CYS A 187 -24.49 6.07 0.02
N GLY A 188 -25.33 5.92 1.05
CA GLY A 188 -25.15 6.55 2.36
C GLY A 188 -25.41 8.06 2.43
N LEU A 189 -26.06 8.66 1.42
CA LEU A 189 -26.48 10.07 1.42
C LEU A 189 -27.65 10.29 2.38
N VAL A 190 -28.52 9.31 2.50
CA VAL A 190 -29.73 9.33 3.32
C VAL A 190 -29.75 8.11 4.22
N ARG A 191 -30.25 8.28 5.43
CA ARG A 191 -30.44 7.20 6.41
C ARG A 191 -31.93 6.96 6.65
N GLU A 192 -32.27 5.71 6.97
CA GLU A 192 -33.62 5.30 7.37
C GLU A 192 -33.65 5.00 8.88
N LYS A 193 -34.55 5.65 9.62
CA LYS A 193 -34.82 5.30 11.00
C LYS A 193 -36.11 4.47 11.02
N LYS A 194 -36.04 3.22 11.50
CA LYS A 194 -37.25 2.44 11.82
C LYS A 194 -37.98 3.13 12.98
N ALA A 195 -39.28 3.27 12.89
CA ALA A 195 -40.08 3.77 14.00
C ALA A 195 -40.00 2.76 15.16
N ASP A 196 -39.32 3.15 16.24
CA ASP A 196 -39.33 2.38 17.47
C ASP A 196 -40.76 2.42 18.06
N ALA A 197 -41.33 1.27 18.28
CA ALA A 197 -42.72 1.11 18.77
C ALA A 197 -42.92 1.60 20.22
N GLN A 198 -41.91 2.14 20.89
CA GLN A 198 -41.92 2.46 22.31
C GLN A 198 -41.65 3.93 22.71
N GLU A 199 -41.25 4.80 21.80
CA GLU A 199 -41.09 6.23 22.13
C GLU A 199 -42.11 7.07 21.35
N GLY A 200 -43.12 7.62 22.05
CA GLY A 200 -44.20 8.45 21.52
C GLY A 200 -43.82 9.81 20.94
N SER A 201 -42.56 9.97 20.43
CA SER A 201 -42.04 11.19 19.80
C SER A 201 -41.61 10.99 18.33
N GLY A 202 -42.08 9.91 17.67
CA GLY A 202 -41.90 9.71 16.23
C GLY A 202 -42.97 10.43 15.40
N PRO A 203 -42.72 10.77 14.14
CA PRO A 203 -43.77 11.35 13.27
C PRO A 203 -44.95 10.39 13.13
N PRO A 204 -46.21 10.89 13.09
CA PRO A 204 -47.37 10.05 13.03
C PRO A 204 -47.37 9.24 11.73
N GLY A 205 -47.44 7.90 11.84
CA GLY A 205 -47.66 7.06 10.69
C GLY A 205 -46.84 5.80 10.49
N GLY A 206 -46.13 5.22 11.47
CA GLY A 206 -45.56 3.85 11.37
C GLY A 206 -44.62 3.58 10.17
N ARG A 207 -44.17 4.60 9.45
CA ARG A 207 -43.31 4.52 8.25
C ARG A 207 -41.87 4.81 8.60
N THR A 208 -40.93 4.09 8.02
CA THR A 208 -39.49 4.42 7.99
C THR A 208 -39.30 5.90 7.68
N SER A 209 -38.69 6.65 8.60
CA SER A 209 -38.39 8.07 8.39
C SER A 209 -37.01 8.23 7.75
N ARG A 210 -36.93 8.85 6.58
CA ARG A 210 -35.69 9.18 5.88
C ARG A 210 -35.15 10.53 6.32
N TYR A 211 -33.83 10.64 6.45
CA TYR A 211 -33.14 11.88 6.79
C TYR A 211 -31.73 11.93 6.18
N ASP A 212 -31.25 13.13 5.88
CA ASP A 212 -29.93 13.36 5.29
C ASP A 212 -28.82 12.97 6.26
N SER A 213 -27.82 12.25 5.76
CA SER A 213 -26.65 11.84 6.54
C SER A 213 -25.79 13.04 6.97
N PHE A 214 -25.66 14.02 6.08
CA PHE A 214 -24.88 15.23 6.32
C PHE A 214 -25.81 16.42 6.59
N ARG A 215 -25.58 17.12 7.67
CA ARG A 215 -26.35 18.31 8.09
C ARG A 215 -25.42 19.33 8.74
N ARG A 216 -25.54 20.60 8.37
CA ARG A 216 -24.70 21.73 8.83
C ARG A 216 -23.19 21.40 8.78
N ARG A 217 -22.72 20.84 7.63
CA ARG A 217 -21.34 20.40 7.46
C ARG A 217 -20.75 20.86 6.15
N ILE A 218 -19.50 21.26 6.17
CA ILE A 218 -18.69 21.35 4.97
C ILE A 218 -18.48 19.93 4.45
N THR A 219 -18.78 19.69 3.18
CA THR A 219 -18.63 18.37 2.54
C THR A 219 -17.40 18.33 1.65
N PHE A 220 -16.67 17.23 1.68
CA PHE A 220 -15.50 16.92 0.85
C PHE A 220 -15.83 15.73 -0.02
N GLY A 221 -15.73 15.88 -1.34
CA GLY A 221 -16.00 14.77 -2.26
C GLY A 221 -14.84 13.78 -2.29
N VAL A 222 -15.15 12.51 -2.05
CA VAL A 222 -14.18 11.40 -2.12
C VAL A 222 -14.29 10.74 -3.48
N ARG A 223 -13.17 10.62 -4.20
CA ARG A 223 -13.11 10.00 -5.53
C ARG A 223 -12.38 8.67 -5.51
N ASN A 224 -12.83 7.76 -6.35
CA ASN A 224 -12.08 6.56 -6.66
C ASN A 224 -10.93 6.87 -7.65
N THR A 225 -10.11 5.88 -7.99
CA THR A 225 -8.99 6.01 -8.93
C THR A 225 -9.40 6.45 -10.34
N ARG A 226 -10.68 6.29 -10.71
CA ARG A 226 -11.27 6.74 -11.98
C ARG A 226 -11.79 8.18 -11.95
N GLY A 227 -11.72 8.85 -10.79
CA GLY A 227 -12.23 10.20 -10.58
C GLY A 227 -13.73 10.30 -10.32
N GLN A 228 -14.42 9.17 -10.18
CA GLN A 228 -15.85 9.13 -9.87
C GLN A 228 -16.07 9.38 -8.38
N LEU A 229 -17.05 10.17 -8.01
CA LEU A 229 -17.43 10.38 -6.62
C LEU A 229 -18.06 9.11 -6.03
N VAL A 230 -17.50 8.64 -4.92
CA VAL A 230 -17.90 7.41 -4.23
C VAL A 230 -18.43 7.66 -2.82
N ALA A 231 -18.02 8.77 -2.18
CA ALA A 231 -18.39 9.12 -0.81
C ALA A 231 -18.26 10.62 -0.57
N PHE A 232 -18.68 11.05 0.63
CA PHE A 232 -18.37 12.37 1.18
C PHE A 232 -17.80 12.23 2.59
N GLY A 233 -16.85 13.12 2.92
CA GLY A 233 -16.52 13.49 4.28
C GLY A 233 -17.29 14.76 4.65
N GLY A 234 -17.71 14.90 5.90
CA GLY A 234 -18.41 16.08 6.38
C GLY A 234 -17.78 16.63 7.65
N ARG A 235 -17.31 17.89 7.65
CA ARG A 235 -16.75 18.57 8.82
C ARG A 235 -17.76 19.56 9.38
N VAL A 236 -17.97 19.58 10.71
CA VAL A 236 -18.81 20.59 11.37
C VAL A 236 -18.23 21.98 11.19
N ILE A 237 -19.11 22.99 11.10
CA ILE A 237 -18.74 24.40 11.12
C ILE A 237 -18.56 24.86 12.56
N ASP A 238 -19.49 24.47 13.44
CA ASP A 238 -19.49 24.80 14.84
C ASP A 238 -18.65 23.79 15.63
N PRO A 239 -17.65 24.22 16.42
CA PRO A 239 -16.85 23.33 17.26
C PRO A 239 -17.65 22.55 18.31
N GLU A 240 -18.82 23.04 18.73
CA GLU A 240 -19.72 22.38 19.68
C GLU A 240 -20.44 21.17 19.07
N ASP A 241 -20.54 21.13 17.74
CA ASP A 241 -21.21 20.03 17.04
C ASP A 241 -20.33 18.76 17.02
N SER A 242 -20.95 17.59 17.28
CA SER A 242 -20.27 16.29 17.31
C SER A 242 -20.95 15.28 16.38
N PRO A 243 -20.15 14.37 15.77
CA PRO A 243 -18.69 14.27 15.74
C PRO A 243 -18.05 15.34 14.82
N LYS A 244 -16.82 15.76 15.10
CA LYS A 244 -16.07 16.78 14.32
C LYS A 244 -16.04 16.42 12.82
N TYR A 245 -15.80 15.15 12.49
CA TYR A 245 -15.87 14.59 11.14
C TYR A 245 -16.88 13.45 11.07
N LEU A 246 -17.60 13.39 9.96
CA LEU A 246 -18.53 12.31 9.61
C LEU A 246 -18.21 11.85 8.20
N ASN A 247 -18.12 10.55 7.98
CA ASN A 247 -17.92 9.96 6.66
C ASN A 247 -19.17 9.22 6.19
N SER A 248 -19.33 9.09 4.87
CA SER A 248 -20.32 8.19 4.29
C SER A 248 -20.19 6.79 4.88
N ALA A 249 -21.30 6.07 4.96
CA ALA A 249 -21.29 4.65 5.27
C ALA A 249 -20.64 3.84 4.16
N GLU A 250 -20.19 2.62 4.46
CA GLU A 250 -19.76 1.65 3.46
C GLU A 250 -20.89 1.39 2.45
N SER A 251 -20.54 1.20 1.18
CA SER A 251 -21.51 0.96 0.11
C SER A 251 -20.88 0.12 -1.00
N ALA A 252 -21.70 -0.28 -1.99
CA ALA A 252 -21.20 -1.00 -3.16
C ALA A 252 -20.15 -0.24 -3.99
N ILE A 253 -20.05 1.09 -3.80
CA ILE A 253 -19.10 1.96 -4.51
C ILE A 253 -18.03 2.55 -3.60
N PHE A 254 -18.08 2.32 -2.28
CA PHE A 254 -17.20 2.94 -1.30
C PHE A 254 -16.78 1.97 -0.19
N ASP A 255 -15.51 1.73 -0.08
CA ASP A 255 -14.84 0.97 0.98
C ASP A 255 -13.77 1.84 1.64
N LYS A 256 -13.98 2.19 2.91
CA LYS A 256 -13.05 3.03 3.71
C LYS A 256 -11.70 2.37 3.90
N SER A 257 -11.67 1.05 3.97
CA SER A 257 -10.44 0.30 4.25
C SER A 257 -9.45 0.35 3.08
N SER A 258 -9.92 0.68 1.89
CA SER A 258 -9.11 0.72 0.66
C SER A 258 -9.12 2.08 -0.04
N THR A 259 -9.97 3.03 0.36
CA THR A 259 -10.09 4.33 -0.30
C THR A 259 -9.30 5.41 0.44
N LEU A 260 -8.44 6.13 -0.27
CA LEU A 260 -7.69 7.29 0.25
C LEU A 260 -8.27 8.59 -0.30
N PHE A 261 -8.50 9.56 0.58
CA PHE A 261 -8.89 10.92 0.17
C PHE A 261 -7.71 11.61 -0.51
N GLY A 262 -7.99 12.28 -1.61
CA GLY A 262 -6.99 13.01 -2.38
C GLY A 262 -6.17 12.15 -3.34
N LEU A 263 -6.31 10.81 -3.35
CA LEU A 263 -5.49 9.94 -4.19
C LEU A 263 -5.69 10.22 -5.70
N TYR A 264 -6.92 10.46 -6.13
CA TYR A 264 -7.20 10.82 -7.52
C TYR A 264 -6.51 12.14 -7.91
N GLU A 265 -6.60 13.14 -7.04
CA GLU A 265 -6.02 14.47 -7.22
C GLU A 265 -4.48 14.46 -7.15
N ALA A 266 -3.91 13.54 -6.38
CA ALA A 266 -2.47 13.44 -6.13
C ALA A 266 -1.71 12.53 -7.12
N ARG A 267 -2.40 11.63 -7.82
CA ARG A 267 -1.78 10.52 -8.58
C ARG A 267 -0.68 10.94 -9.56
N GLU A 268 -0.86 12.05 -10.27
CA GLU A 268 0.13 12.54 -11.22
C GLU A 268 1.37 13.07 -10.52
N SER A 269 1.18 13.81 -9.41
CA SER A 269 2.27 14.30 -8.57
C SER A 269 3.03 13.17 -7.88
N ILE A 270 2.31 12.15 -7.37
CA ILE A 270 2.93 10.95 -6.78
C ILE A 270 3.84 10.26 -7.79
N ARG A 271 3.38 10.08 -9.02
CA ARG A 271 4.18 9.49 -10.10
C ARG A 271 5.38 10.35 -10.48
N ALA A 272 5.17 11.65 -10.64
CA ALA A 272 6.23 12.59 -11.02
C ALA A 272 7.34 12.68 -9.96
N LYS A 273 6.95 12.78 -8.68
CA LYS A 273 7.88 12.83 -7.54
C LYS A 273 8.38 11.45 -7.12
N ARG A 274 7.71 10.37 -7.52
CA ARG A 274 7.90 8.99 -7.02
C ARG A 274 7.81 8.91 -5.51
N GLU A 275 6.90 9.68 -4.93
CA GLU A 275 6.74 9.84 -3.49
C GLU A 275 5.29 10.18 -3.17
N ALA A 276 4.73 9.56 -2.12
CA ALA A 276 3.44 9.90 -1.54
C ALA A 276 3.63 10.44 -0.11
N LEU A 277 2.91 11.51 0.22
CA LEU A 277 2.80 12.05 1.56
C LEU A 277 1.46 11.63 2.16
N VAL A 278 1.48 10.98 3.34
CA VAL A 278 0.30 10.51 4.06
C VAL A 278 0.08 11.37 5.29
N VAL A 279 -1.10 11.97 5.38
CA VAL A 279 -1.54 12.81 6.52
C VAL A 279 -2.82 12.25 7.15
N GLU A 280 -3.30 12.86 8.26
CA GLU A 280 -4.44 12.32 9.01
C GLU A 280 -5.80 12.73 8.45
N GLY A 281 -5.96 13.99 8.03
CA GLY A 281 -7.25 14.59 7.81
C GLY A 281 -7.50 15.17 6.41
N TYR A 282 -8.78 15.47 6.18
CA TYR A 282 -9.24 16.10 4.95
C TYR A 282 -8.63 17.49 4.73
N MET A 283 -8.57 18.29 5.81
CA MET A 283 -8.07 19.67 5.73
C MET A 283 -6.59 19.71 5.45
N ASP A 284 -5.82 18.78 6.02
CA ASP A 284 -4.38 18.69 5.77
C ASP A 284 -4.11 18.44 4.28
N VAL A 285 -4.84 17.49 3.66
CA VAL A 285 -4.74 17.23 2.22
C VAL A 285 -5.11 18.48 1.40
N VAL A 286 -6.23 19.12 1.75
CA VAL A 286 -6.75 20.30 1.03
C VAL A 286 -5.76 21.45 1.10
N MET A 287 -5.26 21.76 2.30
CA MET A 287 -4.39 22.92 2.52
C MET A 287 -2.95 22.68 2.04
N LEU A 288 -2.40 21.49 2.25
CA LEU A 288 -1.10 21.10 1.68
C LEU A 288 -1.13 21.14 0.15
N SER A 289 -2.19 20.58 -0.46
CA SER A 289 -2.37 20.64 -1.91
C SER A 289 -2.47 22.08 -2.42
N GLN A 290 -3.17 22.95 -1.70
CA GLN A 290 -3.27 24.37 -2.02
C GLN A 290 -1.92 25.09 -1.94
N SER A 291 -1.09 24.70 -0.99
CA SER A 291 0.26 25.25 -0.77
C SER A 291 1.31 24.67 -1.75
N GLY A 292 0.91 23.78 -2.67
CA GLY A 292 1.80 23.22 -3.70
C GLY A 292 2.29 21.80 -3.42
N VAL A 293 1.96 21.21 -2.26
CA VAL A 293 2.27 19.79 -1.95
C VAL A 293 1.18 18.90 -2.55
N HIS A 294 1.32 18.58 -3.85
CA HIS A 294 0.25 17.89 -4.59
C HIS A 294 0.27 16.36 -4.49
N ASN A 295 1.32 15.76 -3.90
CA ASN A 295 1.47 14.31 -3.71
C ASN A 295 0.93 13.82 -2.35
N VAL A 296 -0.07 14.49 -1.79
CA VAL A 296 -0.62 14.26 -0.45
C VAL A 296 -1.94 13.52 -0.48
N VAL A 297 -2.12 12.56 0.45
CA VAL A 297 -3.33 11.74 0.64
C VAL A 297 -3.61 11.53 2.12
N ALA A 298 -4.86 11.19 2.47
CA ALA A 298 -5.24 10.84 3.84
C ALA A 298 -6.15 9.62 3.91
N ALA A 299 -6.05 8.87 5.03
CA ALA A 299 -7.08 7.93 5.43
C ALA A 299 -8.30 8.68 6.02
N MET A 300 -9.49 8.10 5.90
CA MET A 300 -10.74 8.80 6.23
C MET A 300 -11.32 8.34 7.57
N GLY A 301 -10.77 8.85 8.69
CA GLY A 301 -11.30 8.58 10.03
C GLY A 301 -11.18 7.12 10.47
N THR A 302 -10.32 6.35 9.82
CA THR A 302 -9.90 5.00 10.17
C THR A 302 -8.38 4.96 10.27
N ALA A 303 -7.84 3.98 11.01
CA ALA A 303 -6.41 3.72 10.98
C ALA A 303 -5.97 3.43 9.53
N PHE A 304 -4.74 3.81 9.20
CA PHE A 304 -4.14 3.52 7.91
C PHE A 304 -3.98 2.00 7.74
N THR A 305 -4.63 1.42 6.74
CA THR A 305 -4.73 -0.02 6.56
C THR A 305 -3.68 -0.58 5.61
N ARG A 306 -3.52 -1.90 5.61
CA ARG A 306 -2.70 -2.61 4.62
C ARG A 306 -3.18 -2.35 3.18
N LEU A 307 -4.49 -2.32 2.92
CA LEU A 307 -5.05 -2.04 1.58
C LEU A 307 -4.72 -0.62 1.10
N HIS A 308 -4.71 0.37 2.00
CA HIS A 308 -4.24 1.71 1.69
C HIS A 308 -2.77 1.71 1.24
N LEU A 309 -1.91 0.96 1.95
CA LEU A 309 -0.50 0.81 1.58
C LEU A 309 -0.32 0.13 0.24
N GLU A 310 -0.94 -1.02 0.02
CA GLU A 310 -0.87 -1.76 -1.23
C GLU A 310 -1.29 -0.88 -2.41
N ARG A 311 -2.31 -0.04 -2.22
CA ARG A 311 -2.77 0.93 -3.23
C ARG A 311 -1.75 2.03 -3.52
N LEU A 312 -1.06 2.56 -2.52
CA LEU A 312 0.02 3.53 -2.73
C LEU A 312 1.26 2.88 -3.34
N LEU A 313 1.64 1.69 -2.86
CA LEU A 313 2.80 0.95 -3.34
C LEU A 313 2.65 0.50 -4.81
N SER A 314 1.42 0.38 -5.31
CA SER A 314 1.19 0.19 -6.75
C SER A 314 1.59 1.40 -7.61
N THR A 315 1.80 2.57 -7.00
CA THR A 315 2.13 3.81 -7.72
C THR A 315 3.52 4.34 -7.39
N THR A 316 4.01 4.11 -6.16
CA THR A 316 5.33 4.60 -5.69
C THR A 316 5.89 3.68 -4.62
N SER A 317 7.23 3.53 -4.58
CA SER A 317 7.93 2.78 -3.52
C SER A 317 8.27 3.65 -2.31
N ARG A 318 8.12 4.99 -2.40
CA ARG A 318 8.45 5.91 -1.31
C ARG A 318 7.20 6.54 -0.71
N ILE A 319 7.03 6.36 0.61
CA ILE A 319 5.90 6.90 1.38
C ILE A 319 6.44 7.64 2.60
N ILE A 320 6.01 8.90 2.78
CA ILE A 320 6.31 9.72 3.95
C ILE A 320 5.04 9.88 4.77
N TYR A 321 5.08 9.49 6.04
CA TYR A 321 4.02 9.75 7.02
C TYR A 321 4.28 11.08 7.70
N ALA A 322 3.32 12.00 7.63
CA ALA A 322 3.36 13.31 8.26
C ALA A 322 2.10 13.47 9.12
N PHE A 323 2.16 12.97 10.34
CA PHE A 323 1.06 13.02 11.29
C PHE A 323 1.27 14.16 12.28
N ASP A 324 0.19 14.55 12.97
CA ASP A 324 0.18 15.67 13.90
C ASP A 324 1.26 15.53 14.99
N GLY A 325 1.82 16.66 15.44
CA GLY A 325 2.89 16.69 16.44
C GLY A 325 2.44 16.40 17.88
N ASP A 326 1.21 15.91 18.08
CA ASP A 326 0.61 15.59 19.36
C ASP A 326 0.70 14.09 19.73
N ALA A 327 0.16 13.70 20.89
CA ALA A 327 0.15 12.32 21.35
C ALA A 327 -0.75 11.41 20.50
N ALA A 328 -1.79 11.93 19.85
CA ALA A 328 -2.68 11.16 18.97
C ALA A 328 -1.99 10.87 17.65
N GLY A 329 -1.31 11.87 17.06
CA GLY A 329 -0.52 11.70 15.85
C GLY A 329 0.67 10.74 16.04
N ARG A 330 1.35 10.76 17.18
CA ARG A 330 2.38 9.75 17.50
C ARG A 330 1.82 8.33 17.54
N LYS A 331 0.61 8.14 18.11
CA LYS A 331 -0.07 6.84 18.10
C LYS A 331 -0.46 6.43 16.69
N ALA A 332 -0.89 7.37 15.84
CA ALA A 332 -1.20 7.13 14.44
C ALA A 332 0.06 6.71 13.66
N ALA A 333 1.20 7.41 13.87
CA ALA A 333 2.49 7.07 13.29
C ALA A 333 2.95 5.66 13.69
N TRP A 334 2.78 5.30 14.96
CA TRP A 334 3.11 3.96 15.45
C TRP A 334 2.27 2.87 14.78
N ARG A 335 0.95 3.06 14.67
CA ARG A 335 0.06 2.13 13.98
C ARG A 335 0.41 2.00 12.49
N ALA A 336 0.78 3.13 11.85
CA ALA A 336 1.24 3.12 10.48
C ALA A 336 2.54 2.32 10.32
N LEU A 337 3.50 2.46 11.27
CA LEU A 337 4.70 1.63 11.32
C LEU A 337 4.35 0.14 11.39
N GLU A 338 3.50 -0.27 12.34
CA GLU A 338 3.10 -1.67 12.51
C GLU A 338 2.43 -2.25 11.26
N THR A 339 1.57 -1.46 10.60
CA THR A 339 0.94 -1.84 9.34
C THR A 339 1.97 -1.97 8.23
N THR A 340 2.92 -1.03 8.15
CA THR A 340 4.02 -1.01 7.16
C THR A 340 4.88 -2.28 7.25
N MET A 341 5.19 -2.75 8.47
CA MET A 341 5.98 -3.97 8.66
C MET A 341 5.38 -5.19 7.94
N THR A 342 4.07 -5.23 7.77
CA THR A 342 3.38 -6.38 7.13
C THR A 342 3.49 -6.42 5.60
N VAL A 343 3.91 -5.30 4.97
CA VAL A 343 4.01 -5.16 3.50
C VAL A 343 5.41 -4.72 3.04
N LEU A 344 6.35 -4.59 3.99
CA LEU A 344 7.68 -4.09 3.72
C LEU A 344 8.47 -5.05 2.83
N GLU A 345 9.01 -4.52 1.73
CA GLU A 345 9.94 -5.19 0.82
C GLU A 345 11.23 -4.36 0.70
N ASP A 346 12.30 -4.93 0.12
CA ASP A 346 13.63 -4.30 0.10
C ASP A 346 13.69 -2.99 -0.73
N GLU A 347 12.81 -2.83 -1.72
CA GLU A 347 12.71 -1.64 -2.56
C GLU A 347 11.86 -0.51 -1.96
N HIS A 348 11.17 -0.75 -0.86
CA HIS A 348 10.29 0.24 -0.23
C HIS A 348 11.08 1.22 0.66
N ASP A 349 10.80 2.52 0.52
CA ASP A 349 11.34 3.60 1.37
C ASP A 349 10.21 4.26 2.16
N PHE A 350 10.06 3.85 3.42
CA PHE A 350 9.10 4.45 4.35
C PHE A 350 9.79 5.43 5.28
N ARG A 351 9.21 6.62 5.38
CA ARG A 351 9.73 7.74 6.17
C ARG A 351 8.70 8.29 7.13
N PHE A 352 9.17 8.84 8.24
CA PHE A 352 8.33 9.46 9.28
C PHE A 352 8.77 10.89 9.50
N LEU A 353 7.93 11.83 9.10
CA LEU A 353 8.11 13.26 9.34
C LEU A 353 7.51 13.60 10.69
N LEU A 354 8.36 13.85 11.67
CA LEU A 354 7.94 14.30 12.99
C LEU A 354 7.73 15.81 12.96
N LEU A 355 6.52 16.24 13.26
CA LEU A 355 6.16 17.64 13.34
C LEU A 355 6.49 18.22 14.72
N PRO A 356 6.75 19.54 14.81
CA PRO A 356 6.82 20.21 16.09
C PRO A 356 5.54 20.03 16.91
N SER A 357 5.68 19.99 18.25
CA SER A 357 4.53 19.77 19.12
C SER A 357 3.45 20.84 18.93
N GLY A 358 2.21 20.40 18.73
CA GLY A 358 1.03 21.24 18.58
C GLY A 358 0.83 21.87 17.20
N LEU A 359 1.62 21.46 16.18
CA LEU A 359 1.41 21.87 14.80
C LEU A 359 0.89 20.71 13.95
N ASP A 360 -0.08 21.03 13.09
CA ASP A 360 -0.57 20.16 12.02
C ASP A 360 0.27 20.37 10.75
N PRO A 361 0.27 19.42 9.79
CA PRO A 361 1.04 19.57 8.55
C PRO A 361 0.66 20.80 7.73
N ASP A 362 -0.62 21.19 7.72
CA ASP A 362 -1.12 22.36 6.99
C ASP A 362 -0.71 23.68 7.67
N GLU A 363 -0.71 23.75 8.98
CA GLU A 363 -0.20 24.91 9.73
C GLU A 363 1.30 25.08 9.51
N LEU A 364 2.06 23.99 9.51
CA LEU A 364 3.51 24.03 9.29
C LEU A 364 3.85 24.59 7.91
N VAL A 365 3.18 24.12 6.84
CA VAL A 365 3.46 24.62 5.48
C VAL A 365 3.05 26.09 5.32
N GLN A 366 2.01 26.53 6.01
CA GLN A 366 1.60 27.94 6.00
C GLN A 366 2.61 28.84 6.72
N GLN A 367 3.22 28.37 7.80
CA GLN A 367 4.21 29.12 8.58
C GLN A 367 5.59 29.17 7.92
N GLU A 368 6.09 28.03 7.44
CA GLU A 368 7.46 27.90 6.94
C GLU A 368 7.57 28.05 5.41
N GLY A 369 6.45 27.91 4.68
CA GLY A 369 6.41 27.90 3.24
C GLY A 369 6.78 26.54 2.63
N LEU A 370 6.45 26.37 1.34
CA LEU A 370 6.61 25.10 0.60
C LEU A 370 8.05 24.58 0.63
N ASN A 371 9.03 25.43 0.32
CA ASN A 371 10.43 25.00 0.22
C ASN A 371 10.99 24.50 1.56
N ALA A 372 10.62 25.13 2.67
CA ALA A 372 11.06 24.70 4.00
C ALA A 372 10.38 23.39 4.41
N PHE A 373 9.10 23.23 4.10
CA PHE A 373 8.37 21.99 4.32
C PHE A 373 8.97 20.82 3.52
N GLU A 374 9.26 21.01 2.22
CA GLU A 374 9.90 19.98 1.39
C GLU A 374 11.32 19.63 1.88
N ALA A 375 12.09 20.63 2.31
CA ALA A 375 13.40 20.39 2.92
C ALA A 375 13.31 19.61 4.25
N ARG A 376 12.25 19.80 5.01
CA ARG A 376 11.96 19.01 6.23
C ARG A 376 11.51 17.60 5.87
N ALA A 377 10.61 17.44 4.91
CA ALA A 377 10.14 16.14 4.43
C ALA A 377 11.30 15.28 3.88
N SER A 378 12.28 15.90 3.20
CA SER A 378 13.47 15.20 2.72
C SER A 378 14.37 14.65 3.85
N LYS A 379 14.28 15.23 5.06
CA LYS A 379 14.99 14.80 6.27
C LYS A 379 14.14 13.93 7.20
N ALA A 380 12.97 13.48 6.74
CA ALA A 380 12.11 12.58 7.51
C ALA A 380 12.87 11.31 7.91
N LEU A 381 12.65 10.85 9.13
CA LEU A 381 13.31 9.67 9.68
C LEU A 381 13.00 8.44 8.84
N SER A 382 13.98 7.60 8.61
CA SER A 382 13.76 6.28 8.05
C SER A 382 12.91 5.42 9.01
N LEU A 383 12.34 4.35 8.50
CA LEU A 383 11.56 3.40 9.30
C LEU A 383 12.38 2.86 10.49
N SER A 384 13.66 2.55 10.29
CA SER A 384 14.55 2.06 11.35
C SER A 384 14.85 3.12 12.40
N GLU A 385 15.14 4.36 11.99
CA GLU A 385 15.38 5.48 12.90
C GLU A 385 14.15 5.79 13.75
N PHE A 386 12.97 5.79 13.13
CA PHE A 386 11.71 6.02 13.84
C PHE A 386 11.43 4.89 14.84
N LEU A 387 11.55 3.62 14.43
CA LEU A 387 11.36 2.45 15.30
C LEU A 387 12.27 2.51 16.53
N VAL A 388 13.58 2.68 16.31
CA VAL A 388 14.57 2.72 17.40
C VAL A 388 14.31 3.90 18.33
N ARG A 389 14.02 5.08 17.79
CA ARG A 389 13.72 6.28 18.57
C ARG A 389 12.50 6.10 19.48
N GLU A 390 11.37 5.68 18.92
CA GLU A 390 10.12 5.52 19.68
C GLU A 390 10.25 4.44 20.78
N LEU A 391 10.93 3.32 20.47
CA LEU A 391 11.17 2.27 21.46
C LEU A 391 12.18 2.70 22.53
N THR A 392 13.21 3.46 22.16
CA THR A 392 14.17 4.01 23.15
C THR A 392 13.47 4.97 24.10
N GLU A 393 12.61 5.87 23.61
CA GLU A 393 11.80 6.75 24.44
C GLU A 393 10.85 5.94 25.37
N ARG A 394 10.21 4.89 24.86
CA ARG A 394 9.28 4.03 25.59
C ARG A 394 9.97 3.22 26.71
N HIS A 395 11.21 2.83 26.49
CA HIS A 395 12.02 2.06 27.42
C HIS A 395 13.08 2.91 28.15
N ASN A 396 12.67 4.08 28.67
CA ASN A 396 13.45 4.96 29.56
C ASN A 396 14.86 5.31 29.05
N GLY A 397 15.03 5.44 27.71
CA GLY A 397 16.33 5.74 27.13
C GLY A 397 17.34 4.59 27.22
N LEU A 398 16.89 3.37 27.42
CA LEU A 398 17.71 2.14 27.57
C LEU A 398 18.70 2.22 28.73
N ALA A 399 18.28 2.86 29.85
CA ALA A 399 19.16 3.15 30.96
C ALA A 399 19.62 1.89 31.70
N THR A 400 18.74 0.90 31.87
CA THR A 400 19.04 -0.34 32.60
C THR A 400 19.17 -1.56 31.66
N PRO A 401 19.83 -2.63 32.07
CA PRO A 401 19.84 -3.90 31.33
C PRO A 401 18.42 -4.43 31.06
N GLU A 402 17.49 -4.26 32.01
CA GLU A 402 16.11 -4.69 31.89
C GLU A 402 15.36 -3.86 30.84
N ASP A 403 15.60 -2.53 30.77
CA ASP A 403 15.03 -1.68 29.73
C ASP A 403 15.53 -2.09 28.33
N ARG A 404 16.80 -2.43 28.21
CA ARG A 404 17.41 -2.93 26.96
C ARG A 404 16.83 -4.27 26.54
N ALA A 405 16.64 -5.19 27.48
CA ALA A 405 16.03 -6.49 27.19
C ALA A 405 14.58 -6.33 26.69
N ARG A 406 13.79 -5.43 27.31
CA ARG A 406 12.42 -5.13 26.86
C ARG A 406 12.39 -4.48 25.49
N PHE A 407 13.29 -3.52 25.24
CA PHE A 407 13.47 -2.89 23.94
C PHE A 407 13.76 -3.92 22.84
N GLU A 408 14.76 -4.79 23.06
CA GLU A 408 15.15 -5.84 22.10
C GLU A 408 13.99 -6.80 21.83
N SER A 409 13.28 -7.22 22.86
CA SER A 409 12.13 -8.11 22.76
C SER A 409 11.00 -7.47 21.94
N GLU A 410 10.55 -6.26 22.28
CA GLU A 410 9.47 -5.55 21.59
C GLU A 410 9.86 -5.21 20.13
N ALA A 411 11.08 -4.75 19.91
CA ALA A 411 11.57 -4.44 18.57
C ALA A 411 11.64 -5.68 17.68
N THR A 412 12.10 -6.81 18.24
CA THR A 412 12.17 -8.10 17.53
C THR A 412 10.77 -8.60 17.17
N GLU A 413 9.80 -8.50 18.06
CA GLU A 413 8.41 -8.86 17.80
C GLU A 413 7.84 -8.05 16.62
N ILE A 414 8.06 -6.73 16.61
CA ILE A 414 7.59 -5.84 15.54
C ILE A 414 8.24 -6.19 14.21
N VAL A 415 9.56 -6.35 14.18
CA VAL A 415 10.33 -6.68 12.98
C VAL A 415 10.00 -8.09 12.48
N SER A 416 9.55 -9.00 13.36
CA SER A 416 9.12 -10.34 12.95
C SER A 416 7.89 -10.34 12.01
N LYS A 417 7.11 -9.26 11.99
CA LYS A 417 5.97 -9.06 11.07
C LYS A 417 6.43 -8.88 9.60
N ILE A 418 7.70 -8.52 9.37
CA ILE A 418 8.28 -8.42 8.02
C ILE A 418 8.49 -9.82 7.46
N SER A 419 8.21 -10.00 6.17
CA SER A 419 8.47 -11.27 5.48
C SER A 419 9.92 -11.73 5.69
N PHE A 420 10.12 -13.00 5.97
CA PHE A 420 11.47 -13.58 6.14
C PHE A 420 12.33 -13.49 4.86
N LYS A 421 11.72 -13.31 3.69
CA LYS A 421 12.41 -13.13 2.40
C LYS A 421 13.08 -11.76 2.26
N THR A 422 12.67 -10.78 3.06
CA THR A 422 13.15 -9.41 2.99
C THR A 422 14.53 -9.29 3.64
N LYS A 423 15.54 -8.84 2.90
CA LYS A 423 16.92 -8.64 3.41
C LYS A 423 16.95 -7.61 4.53
N LEU A 424 16.11 -6.57 4.42
CA LEU A 424 15.98 -5.51 5.42
C LEU A 424 15.59 -6.05 6.79
N ARG A 425 14.73 -7.08 6.89
CA ARG A 425 14.39 -7.73 8.16
C ARG A 425 15.63 -8.17 8.93
N ARG A 426 16.54 -8.88 8.29
CA ARG A 426 17.78 -9.37 8.92
C ARG A 426 18.68 -8.21 9.35
N ILE A 427 18.78 -7.17 8.53
CA ILE A 427 19.59 -5.98 8.83
C ILE A 427 19.00 -5.26 10.04
N LEU A 428 17.68 -5.10 10.11
CA LEU A 428 17.00 -4.47 11.24
C LEU A 428 17.20 -5.25 12.55
N LEU A 429 17.06 -6.58 12.53
CA LEU A 429 17.32 -7.41 13.71
C LEU A 429 18.77 -7.26 14.22
N SER A 430 19.75 -7.24 13.31
CA SER A 430 21.14 -7.00 13.68
C SER A 430 21.38 -5.60 14.25
N HIS A 431 20.70 -4.60 13.70
CA HIS A 431 20.77 -3.20 14.17
C HIS A 431 20.16 -3.07 15.57
N ILE A 432 18.97 -3.65 15.81
CA ILE A 432 18.29 -3.66 17.10
C ILE A 432 19.17 -4.32 18.19
N ALA A 433 19.76 -5.48 17.88
CA ALA A 433 20.65 -6.16 18.80
C ALA A 433 21.92 -5.35 19.12
N ALA A 434 22.42 -4.55 18.17
CA ALA A 434 23.53 -3.64 18.40
C ALA A 434 23.15 -2.46 19.31
N GLU A 435 21.98 -1.85 19.10
CA GLU A 435 21.46 -0.76 19.93
C GLU A 435 21.18 -1.22 21.37
N ALA A 436 20.61 -2.41 21.54
CA ALA A 436 20.37 -2.99 22.87
C ALA A 436 21.68 -3.20 23.67
N ARG A 437 22.78 -3.54 23.00
CA ARG A 437 24.09 -3.76 23.67
C ARG A 437 24.81 -2.48 24.03
N ALA A 438 24.72 -1.43 23.20
CA ALA A 438 25.47 -0.19 23.38
C ALA A 438 24.64 1.03 22.91
N PRO A 439 23.64 1.46 23.70
CA PRO A 439 22.82 2.63 23.36
C PRO A 439 23.69 3.89 23.22
N GLY A 440 23.46 4.63 22.14
CA GLY A 440 24.20 5.86 21.86
C GLY A 440 25.53 5.67 21.12
N SER A 441 25.94 4.45 20.78
CA SER A 441 27.15 4.21 19.96
C SER A 441 26.91 4.32 18.45
N ALA A 442 25.66 4.26 17.99
CA ALA A 442 25.29 4.34 16.57
C ALA A 442 25.74 5.65 15.89
N ALA A 443 25.84 6.75 16.62
CA ALA A 443 26.40 8.01 16.10
C ALA A 443 27.92 7.94 15.82
N ARG A 444 28.63 6.95 16.33
CA ARG A 444 30.09 6.76 16.13
C ARG A 444 30.46 5.63 15.16
N ALA A 445 29.54 4.71 14.87
CA ALA A 445 29.83 3.52 14.04
C ALA A 445 29.78 3.78 12.52
N ILE A 446 29.42 4.99 12.08
CA ILE A 446 29.54 5.39 10.65
C ILE A 446 30.98 5.70 10.26
N GLN A 447 31.89 5.82 11.21
CA GLN A 447 33.31 5.96 10.93
C GLN A 447 34.05 4.67 11.26
N SER A 448 34.46 3.97 10.19
CA SER A 448 35.51 2.94 10.16
C SER A 448 35.20 1.63 10.87
N THR A 449 34.99 0.58 10.14
CA THR A 449 35.97 -0.49 9.86
C THR A 449 35.30 -1.56 9.00
N ALA A 450 35.83 -1.81 7.84
CA ALA A 450 35.55 -3.01 7.08
C ALA A 450 35.85 -4.24 7.98
N ARG A 451 34.80 -4.88 8.52
CA ARG A 451 34.95 -6.21 9.11
C ARG A 451 35.44 -7.14 8.01
N PRO A 452 36.45 -7.96 8.28
CA PRO A 452 36.84 -8.99 7.33
C PRO A 452 35.61 -9.81 6.97
N ARG A 453 35.38 -10.08 5.70
CA ARG A 453 34.29 -10.97 5.26
C ARG A 453 34.43 -12.29 6.02
N PRO A 454 33.34 -12.81 6.62
CA PRO A 454 33.39 -14.09 7.33
C PRO A 454 33.91 -15.15 6.34
N THR A 455 34.88 -15.93 6.79
CA THR A 455 35.39 -17.04 5.99
C THR A 455 34.29 -18.10 5.86
N ARG A 456 34.30 -18.87 4.76
CA ARG A 456 33.33 -19.99 4.54
C ARG A 456 33.17 -20.86 5.80
N LYS A 457 34.25 -21.17 6.48
CA LYS A 457 34.28 -21.95 7.71
C LYS A 457 33.51 -21.30 8.89
N THR A 458 33.52 -19.97 9.01
CA THR A 458 32.79 -19.23 10.06
C THR A 458 31.28 -19.22 9.80
N VAL A 459 30.86 -19.23 8.54
CA VAL A 459 29.43 -19.28 8.15
C VAL A 459 28.84 -20.65 8.49
N TRP A 460 29.54 -21.73 8.10
CA TRP A 460 29.07 -23.10 8.41
C TRP A 460 29.02 -23.41 9.89
N ALA A 461 29.99 -22.93 10.68
CA ALA A 461 29.96 -23.05 12.13
C ALA A 461 28.76 -22.32 12.77
N ALA A 462 28.42 -21.12 12.25
CA ALA A 462 27.25 -20.40 12.74
C ALA A 462 25.92 -21.09 12.37
N LEU A 463 25.84 -21.71 11.20
CA LEU A 463 24.69 -22.49 10.76
C LEU A 463 24.51 -23.77 11.58
N THR A 464 25.58 -24.48 11.84
CA THR A 464 25.59 -25.67 12.70
C THR A 464 25.10 -25.34 14.10
N GLU A 465 25.53 -24.23 14.67
CA GLU A 465 25.07 -23.76 15.98
C GLU A 465 23.60 -23.33 15.97
N ALA A 466 23.16 -22.63 14.92
CA ALA A 466 21.74 -22.25 14.76
C ALA A 466 20.82 -23.47 14.61
N ALA A 467 21.25 -24.50 13.87
CA ALA A 467 20.49 -25.74 13.71
C ALA A 467 20.32 -26.48 15.05
N ARG A 468 21.36 -26.47 15.92
CA ARG A 468 21.27 -27.06 17.25
C ARG A 468 20.31 -26.32 18.18
N ARG A 469 20.19 -24.99 18.02
CA ARG A 469 19.30 -24.15 18.83
C ARG A 469 17.83 -24.16 18.35
N ALA A 470 17.57 -24.50 17.10
CA ALA A 470 16.22 -24.59 16.53
C ALA A 470 16.02 -25.94 15.81
N PRO A 471 16.00 -27.07 16.53
CA PRO A 471 16.00 -28.41 15.94
C PRO A 471 14.74 -28.70 15.11
N ALA A 472 13.57 -28.18 15.50
CA ALA A 472 12.34 -28.35 14.75
C ALA A 472 12.40 -27.67 13.37
N ALA A 473 12.88 -26.41 13.33
CA ALA A 473 13.06 -25.69 12.07
C ALA A 473 14.15 -26.30 11.19
N ALA A 474 15.22 -26.83 11.79
CA ALA A 474 16.27 -27.52 11.07
C ALA A 474 15.77 -28.82 10.43
N ALA A 475 14.89 -29.56 11.13
CA ALA A 475 14.26 -30.75 10.62
C ALA A 475 13.34 -30.48 9.42
N ASP A 476 12.53 -29.42 9.49
CA ASP A 476 11.66 -28.99 8.39
C ASP A 476 12.46 -28.59 7.14
N LEU A 477 13.59 -27.92 7.34
CA LEU A 477 14.45 -27.47 6.25
C LEU A 477 15.33 -28.57 5.65
N ALA A 478 15.54 -29.68 6.37
CA ALA A 478 16.42 -30.77 5.93
C ALA A 478 16.01 -31.32 4.54
N GLN A 479 14.72 -31.48 4.28
CA GLN A 479 14.22 -31.98 3.00
C GLN A 479 14.56 -31.06 1.82
N THR A 480 14.61 -29.75 2.06
CA THR A 480 14.88 -28.74 1.02
C THR A 480 16.38 -28.53 0.80
N ILE A 481 17.19 -28.60 1.86
CA ILE A 481 18.61 -28.20 1.82
C ILE A 481 19.53 -29.37 1.52
N VAL A 482 19.30 -30.54 2.12
CA VAL A 482 20.21 -31.68 1.98
C VAL A 482 20.53 -31.99 0.50
N PRO A 483 19.56 -31.96 -0.45
CA PRO A 483 19.86 -32.17 -1.86
C PRO A 483 20.76 -31.11 -2.51
N LEU A 484 20.88 -29.93 -1.87
CA LEU A 484 21.63 -28.79 -2.41
C LEU A 484 23.07 -28.71 -1.87
N LEU A 485 23.42 -29.52 -0.86
CA LEU A 485 24.73 -29.49 -0.21
C LEU A 485 25.78 -30.30 -1.01
N ASP A 486 26.99 -29.76 -1.05
CA ASP A 486 28.14 -30.44 -1.64
C ASP A 486 28.83 -31.32 -0.59
N LEU A 487 28.50 -32.62 -0.60
CA LEU A 487 29.01 -33.59 0.35
C LEU A 487 30.52 -33.84 0.23
N SER A 488 31.16 -33.34 -0.82
CA SER A 488 32.64 -33.38 -0.94
C SER A 488 33.32 -32.31 -0.09
N ALA A 489 32.59 -31.30 0.35
CA ALA A 489 33.06 -30.24 1.24
C ALA A 489 32.85 -30.64 2.70
N PRO A 490 33.90 -30.70 3.56
CA PRO A 490 33.78 -31.20 4.94
C PRO A 490 32.76 -30.45 5.80
N ASP A 491 32.71 -29.12 5.67
CA ASP A 491 31.83 -28.26 6.46
C ASP A 491 30.34 -28.45 6.05
N GLU A 492 30.06 -28.70 4.77
CA GLU A 492 28.71 -28.97 4.25
C GLU A 492 28.25 -30.41 4.60
N ALA A 493 29.18 -31.36 4.57
CA ALA A 493 28.91 -32.74 4.97
C ALA A 493 28.58 -32.86 6.46
N GLU A 494 29.31 -32.12 7.34
CA GLU A 494 29.00 -32.06 8.77
C GLU A 494 27.63 -31.45 9.05
N PHE A 495 27.28 -30.37 8.33
CA PHE A 495 25.97 -29.73 8.44
C PHE A 495 24.84 -30.62 7.93
N CYS A 496 25.03 -31.31 6.80
CA CYS A 496 24.10 -32.29 6.25
C CYS A 496 23.82 -33.43 7.26
N GLN A 497 24.87 -33.97 7.90
CA GLN A 497 24.74 -35.01 8.93
C GLN A 497 23.88 -34.50 10.10
N LEU A 498 24.18 -33.28 10.60
CA LEU A 498 23.42 -32.67 11.70
C LEU A 498 21.92 -32.50 11.34
N LEU A 499 21.60 -31.97 10.15
CA LEU A 499 20.22 -31.81 9.69
C LEU A 499 19.49 -33.15 9.60
N THR A 500 20.17 -34.18 9.11
CA THR A 500 19.62 -35.54 9.00
C THR A 500 19.33 -36.15 10.39
N ASP A 501 20.21 -35.91 11.36
CA ASP A 501 20.04 -36.40 12.71
C ASP A 501 18.93 -35.66 13.46
N LEU A 502 18.81 -34.35 13.29
CA LEU A 502 17.72 -33.55 13.84
C LEU A 502 16.37 -33.93 13.22
N ALA A 503 16.30 -34.19 11.92
CA ALA A 503 15.08 -34.65 11.25
C ALA A 503 14.61 -36.02 11.78
N ARG A 504 15.53 -36.90 12.18
CA ARG A 504 15.20 -38.19 12.81
C ARG A 504 14.70 -38.06 14.27
N GLN A 505 15.10 -36.99 14.95
CA GLN A 505 14.77 -36.74 16.39
C GLN A 505 13.52 -35.85 16.55
N ALA A 506 12.94 -35.32 15.47
CA ALA A 506 11.80 -34.40 15.49
C ALA A 506 10.54 -35.08 16.05
N GLY A 507 10.37 -34.98 17.37
CA GLY A 507 9.24 -35.53 18.13
C GLY A 507 9.16 -35.05 19.59
N ALA A 508 10.13 -34.24 20.08
CA ALA A 508 10.16 -33.75 21.46
C ALA A 508 10.06 -32.21 21.54
N PRO A 509 9.15 -31.63 22.35
CA PRO A 509 9.02 -30.17 22.48
C PRO A 509 10.18 -29.60 23.32
N SER A 510 10.79 -28.51 22.84
CA SER A 510 11.83 -27.73 23.53
C SER A 510 11.23 -26.51 24.22
N SER A 511 11.81 -26.09 25.34
CA SER A 511 11.24 -25.11 26.30
C SER A 511 11.90 -23.72 26.31
N ALA A 512 12.57 -23.29 25.21
CA ALA A 512 13.26 -22.00 25.15
C ALA A 512 12.83 -21.17 23.93
N VAL A 513 11.77 -20.37 24.07
CA VAL A 513 11.05 -19.73 22.94
C VAL A 513 11.82 -18.60 22.25
N ALA A 514 12.63 -17.79 22.93
CA ALA A 514 13.28 -16.61 22.32
C ALA A 514 14.55 -16.96 21.51
N ASP A 515 15.40 -17.82 22.03
CA ASP A 515 16.63 -18.26 21.34
C ASP A 515 16.32 -19.13 20.12
N GLU A 516 15.22 -19.87 20.16
CA GLU A 516 14.74 -20.73 19.08
C GLU A 516 14.23 -19.92 17.88
N VAL A 517 13.55 -18.78 18.10
CA VAL A 517 13.07 -17.88 17.03
C VAL A 517 14.25 -17.26 16.26
N ILE A 518 15.26 -16.76 16.96
CA ILE A 518 16.45 -16.17 16.34
C ILE A 518 17.26 -17.23 15.57
N ALA A 519 17.39 -18.41 16.14
CA ALA A 519 18.10 -19.53 15.52
C ALA A 519 17.35 -20.04 14.28
N ARG A 520 16.03 -20.14 14.33
CA ARG A 520 15.16 -20.47 13.21
C ARG A 520 15.32 -19.48 12.06
N ASP A 521 15.24 -18.18 12.36
CA ASP A 521 15.34 -17.14 11.34
C ASP A 521 16.75 -17.08 10.71
N THR A 522 17.78 -17.38 11.49
CA THR A 522 19.15 -17.50 11.00
C THR A 522 19.29 -18.68 10.03
N LEU A 523 18.66 -19.80 10.34
CA LEU A 523 18.62 -20.99 9.49
C LEU A 523 17.90 -20.69 8.15
N TYR A 524 16.69 -20.11 8.19
CA TYR A 524 15.93 -19.78 6.97
C TYR A 524 16.68 -18.78 6.07
N ALA A 525 17.27 -17.73 6.66
CA ALA A 525 18.03 -16.75 5.89
C ALA A 525 19.28 -17.34 5.22
N ALA A 526 19.90 -18.30 5.88
CA ALA A 526 21.08 -18.96 5.33
C ALA A 526 20.73 -19.97 4.24
N VAL A 527 19.58 -20.64 4.35
CA VAL A 527 19.03 -21.51 3.32
C VAL A 527 18.75 -20.74 2.05
N ASP A 528 18.03 -19.61 2.16
CA ASP A 528 17.75 -18.75 1.01
C ASP A 528 19.05 -18.26 0.35
N MET A 529 20.08 -18.00 1.13
CA MET A 529 21.39 -17.59 0.60
C MET A 529 22.11 -18.74 -0.11
N ILE A 530 22.04 -19.97 0.39
CA ILE A 530 22.61 -21.16 -0.25
C ILE A 530 21.87 -21.48 -1.54
N VAL A 531 20.53 -21.49 -1.52
CA VAL A 531 19.69 -21.72 -2.70
C VAL A 531 19.97 -20.68 -3.78
N SER A 532 19.93 -19.39 -3.41
CA SER A 532 20.22 -18.29 -4.34
C SER A 532 21.64 -18.37 -4.93
N HIS A 533 22.63 -18.69 -4.12
CA HIS A 533 24.01 -18.83 -4.59
C HIS A 533 24.20 -20.03 -5.55
N ARG A 534 23.53 -21.14 -5.28
CA ARG A 534 23.54 -22.32 -6.17
C ARG A 534 22.81 -22.06 -7.48
N GLU A 535 21.68 -21.36 -7.46
CA GLU A 535 20.99 -20.93 -8.67
C GLU A 535 21.84 -19.99 -9.52
N ASP A 536 22.51 -19.01 -8.90
CA ASP A 536 23.39 -18.08 -9.60
C ASP A 536 24.63 -18.80 -10.19
N GLN A 537 25.15 -19.79 -9.47
CA GLN A 537 26.27 -20.62 -9.93
C GLN A 537 25.84 -21.49 -11.10
N ALA A 538 24.67 -22.14 -11.03
CA ALA A 538 24.12 -22.93 -12.12
C ALA A 538 23.84 -22.08 -13.38
N LYS A 539 23.33 -20.86 -13.20
CA LYS A 539 23.15 -19.89 -14.29
C LYS A 539 24.49 -19.48 -14.92
N ALA A 540 25.51 -19.22 -14.10
CA ALA A 540 26.85 -18.84 -14.56
C ALA A 540 27.54 -19.99 -15.32
N ASP A 541 27.41 -21.23 -14.83
CA ASP A 541 27.95 -22.42 -15.48
C ASP A 541 27.24 -22.70 -16.82
N LEU A 542 25.93 -22.50 -16.87
CA LEU A 542 25.15 -22.62 -18.10
C LEU A 542 25.59 -21.60 -19.18
N VAL A 543 25.83 -20.34 -18.76
CA VAL A 543 26.38 -19.31 -19.66
C VAL A 543 27.78 -19.65 -20.14
N ARG A 544 28.62 -20.23 -19.26
CA ARG A 544 29.96 -20.67 -19.63
C ARG A 544 29.90 -21.78 -20.67
N GLN A 545 29.12 -22.86 -20.43
CA GLN A 545 28.93 -23.98 -21.38
C GLN A 545 28.42 -23.51 -22.75
N PHE A 546 27.54 -22.50 -22.77
CA PHE A 546 27.08 -21.90 -24.03
C PHE A 546 28.19 -21.11 -24.75
N ASN A 547 28.96 -20.30 -24.01
CA ASN A 547 30.06 -19.52 -24.58
C ASN A 547 31.23 -20.40 -25.07
N ASP A 548 31.47 -21.52 -24.39
CA ASP A 548 32.51 -22.49 -24.75
C ASP A 548 32.08 -23.42 -25.89
N GLY A 549 30.84 -23.27 -26.39
CA GLY A 549 30.31 -24.07 -27.52
C GLY A 549 29.88 -25.50 -27.16
N GLU A 550 29.77 -25.80 -25.89
CA GLU A 550 29.33 -27.11 -25.37
C GLU A 550 27.81 -27.29 -25.44
N LEU A 551 27.05 -26.21 -25.62
CA LEU A 551 25.60 -26.19 -25.77
C LEU A 551 25.18 -25.38 -26.98
N ASP A 552 24.21 -25.87 -27.73
CA ASP A 552 23.54 -25.09 -28.76
C ASP A 552 22.50 -24.10 -28.13
N GLU A 553 22.03 -23.15 -28.95
CA GLU A 553 21.11 -22.09 -28.48
C GLU A 553 19.78 -22.69 -27.99
N ALA A 554 19.28 -23.73 -28.57
CA ALA A 554 18.01 -24.36 -28.21
C ALA A 554 18.11 -25.11 -26.88
N ASP A 555 19.24 -25.78 -26.63
CA ASP A 555 19.53 -26.47 -25.37
C ASP A 555 19.81 -25.49 -24.25
N TYR A 556 20.55 -24.41 -24.54
CA TYR A 556 20.76 -23.31 -23.58
C TYR A 556 19.43 -22.68 -23.14
N LEU A 557 18.55 -22.36 -24.07
CA LEU A 557 17.23 -21.77 -23.74
C LEU A 557 16.35 -22.72 -22.94
N ARG A 558 16.33 -24.02 -23.26
CA ARG A 558 15.59 -25.04 -22.49
C ARG A 558 16.09 -25.16 -21.06
N LYS A 559 17.40 -25.27 -20.85
CA LYS A 559 18.01 -25.41 -19.52
C LYS A 559 17.85 -24.13 -18.70
N ARG A 560 17.97 -22.95 -19.33
CA ARG A 560 17.73 -21.66 -18.68
C ARG A 560 16.28 -21.51 -18.22
N GLN A 561 15.33 -21.97 -19.01
CA GLN A 561 13.90 -21.95 -18.65
C GLN A 561 13.60 -22.91 -17.49
N ALA A 562 14.23 -24.06 -17.44
CA ALA A 562 14.11 -24.99 -16.33
C ALA A 562 14.65 -24.40 -15.01
N LEU A 563 15.77 -23.66 -15.05
CA LEU A 563 16.34 -22.98 -13.88
C LEU A 563 15.54 -21.76 -13.40
N THR A 564 14.60 -21.23 -14.21
CA THR A 564 13.72 -20.14 -13.83
C THR A 564 12.33 -20.62 -13.35
N CYS A 565 12.01 -21.89 -13.54
CA CYS A 565 10.74 -22.50 -13.15
C CYS A 565 10.84 -23.40 -11.91
N SER A 566 12.05 -23.64 -11.40
CA SER A 566 12.32 -24.31 -10.12
C SER A 566 12.48 -23.30 -8.99
#